data_1fc5d9528073c30b7197ac715f56fdcb
#
_entry.id   1fc5d9528073c30b7197ac715f56fdcb
#
_cell.length_a   1.000
_cell.length_b   1.000
_cell.length_c   1.000
_cell.angle_alpha   90.00
_cell.angle_beta   90.00
_cell.angle_gamma   90.00
#
_symmetry.space_group_name_H-M   'P 1'
#
loop_
_entity.id
_entity.type
_entity.pdbx_description
1 polymer ?
#
loop_
_entity_poly.entity_id
_entity_poly.type
_entity_poly.pdbx_seq_one_letter_code
_entity_poly.pdbx_strand_id
1 'polypeptide(L)'
;MCIRDRILVVLFFYFDVMQGNLVHTLVAILLVAGISFLFTTVAANAIAIVGTNPVSGMTLMTLILASVVMVAVGLKGPSGMVASLVMGGVVCTALSMAGGFITDLKIGYWLGSTPAKQEAWKFLGTIVSAATVGGVMIILNKTYGFTSGQLAAPQANAMAAVIEPLMSGVGAPWMLYGIGAVLAIVLTLLKVPALAFALGMFIPLELNIPLVVGGAINWYVTTRSKDASLNTERGEKGTLLASGFIAGGALMGVVSAAMRFGGINLVNDAWLNNTLSQLAALIAYALLILYFIKASMKVK
;
A
#
# COMPACT_ATOMS: atom_id res chain seq x y z
N MET A 1 4.69 21.79 -16.36
CA MET A 1 5.35 21.74 -15.04
C MET A 1 6.26 22.96 -14.93
N CYS A 2 5.92 23.91 -14.06
CA CYS A 2 6.63 25.19 -13.96
C CYS A 2 8.02 25.03 -13.34
N ILE A 3 8.98 25.85 -13.76
CA ILE A 3 10.33 25.91 -13.18
C ILE A 3 10.25 26.14 -11.65
N ARG A 4 9.28 26.92 -11.20
CA ARG A 4 8.98 27.17 -9.79
C ARG A 4 8.74 25.91 -8.99
N ASP A 5 7.98 24.93 -9.53
CA ASP A 5 7.65 23.70 -8.82
C ASP A 5 8.89 22.80 -8.66
N ARG A 6 9.76 22.80 -9.65
CA ARG A 6 11.06 22.09 -9.58
C ARG A 6 11.97 22.71 -8.51
N ILE A 7 12.01 24.03 -8.43
CA ILE A 7 12.80 24.74 -7.42
C ILE A 7 12.26 24.42 -6.02
N LEU A 8 10.93 24.40 -5.82
CA LEU A 8 10.33 24.05 -4.53
C LEU A 8 10.68 22.63 -4.09
N VAL A 9 10.66 21.65 -4.99
CA VAL A 9 11.05 20.27 -4.70
C VAL A 9 12.53 20.20 -4.31
N VAL A 10 13.41 20.89 -5.03
CA VAL A 10 14.85 20.94 -4.72
C VAL A 10 15.09 21.58 -3.35
N LEU A 11 14.40 22.70 -3.07
CA LEU A 11 14.50 23.39 -1.76
C LEU A 11 13.99 22.51 -0.62
N PHE A 12 12.87 21.81 -0.81
CA PHE A 12 12.35 20.86 0.18
C PHE A 12 13.36 19.75 0.47
N PHE A 13 13.91 19.11 -0.55
CA PHE A 13 14.94 18.10 -0.35
C PHE A 13 16.18 18.65 0.33
N TYR A 14 16.61 19.86 -0.02
CA TYR A 14 17.80 20.48 0.54
C TYR A 14 17.64 20.83 2.02
N PHE A 15 16.57 21.52 2.38
CA PHE A 15 16.39 22.05 3.74
C PHE A 15 15.78 21.01 4.70
N ASP A 16 14.71 20.33 4.29
CA ASP A 16 13.94 19.47 5.17
C ASP A 16 14.46 18.03 5.23
N VAL A 17 14.89 17.48 4.08
CA VAL A 17 15.26 16.06 3.99
C VAL A 17 16.75 15.84 4.20
N MET A 18 17.61 16.66 3.59
CA MET A 18 19.07 16.50 3.57
C MET A 18 19.83 17.46 4.48
N GLN A 19 19.14 18.24 5.29
CA GLN A 19 19.71 19.12 6.31
C GLN A 19 20.81 20.06 5.78
N GLY A 20 20.65 20.57 4.56
CA GLY A 20 21.58 21.53 3.95
C GLY A 20 22.80 20.91 3.24
N ASN A 21 22.90 19.60 3.10
CA ASN A 21 23.99 18.96 2.38
C ASN A 21 23.68 18.87 0.87
N LEU A 22 24.41 19.62 0.08
CA LEU A 22 24.18 19.76 -1.36
C LEU A 22 24.50 18.48 -2.13
N VAL A 23 25.50 17.70 -1.70
CA VAL A 23 25.88 16.43 -2.33
C VAL A 23 24.78 15.38 -2.11
N HIS A 24 24.32 15.22 -0.87
CA HIS A 24 23.23 14.30 -0.54
C HIS A 24 21.94 14.67 -1.28
N THR A 25 21.63 15.97 -1.37
CA THR A 25 20.46 16.48 -2.11
C THR A 25 20.53 16.13 -3.59
N LEU A 26 21.66 16.35 -4.21
CA LEU A 26 21.84 16.12 -5.65
C LEU A 26 21.74 14.61 -5.96
N VAL A 27 22.39 13.77 -5.16
CA VAL A 27 22.30 12.32 -5.28
C VAL A 27 20.87 11.83 -5.08
N ALA A 28 20.16 12.32 -4.06
CA ALA A 28 18.78 11.94 -3.79
C ALA A 28 17.83 12.30 -4.94
N ILE A 29 17.95 13.52 -5.48
CA ILE A 29 17.11 13.97 -6.59
C ILE A 29 17.38 13.17 -7.85
N LEU A 30 18.64 12.93 -8.20
CA LEU A 30 18.99 12.11 -9.35
C LEU A 30 18.47 10.66 -9.21
N LEU A 31 18.62 10.09 -8.03
CA LEU A 31 18.16 8.75 -7.72
C LEU A 31 16.64 8.64 -7.80
N VAL A 32 15.91 9.57 -7.16
CA VAL A 32 14.44 9.60 -7.20
C VAL A 32 13.95 9.83 -8.63
N ALA A 33 14.55 10.74 -9.39
CA ALA A 33 14.16 10.99 -10.78
C ALA A 33 14.40 9.76 -11.67
N GLY A 34 15.56 9.11 -11.55
CA GLY A 34 15.90 7.92 -12.33
C GLY A 34 14.99 6.73 -11.99
N ILE A 35 14.81 6.43 -10.71
CA ILE A 35 13.96 5.32 -10.26
C ILE A 35 12.49 5.59 -10.60
N SER A 36 11.98 6.81 -10.37
CA SER A 36 10.60 7.17 -10.70
C SER A 36 10.34 7.00 -12.19
N PHE A 37 11.26 7.44 -13.05
CA PHE A 37 11.11 7.30 -14.49
C PHE A 37 11.06 5.84 -14.92
N LEU A 38 12.00 5.02 -14.46
CA LEU A 38 12.07 3.60 -14.80
C LEU A 38 10.86 2.82 -14.29
N PHE A 39 10.52 3.01 -13.02
CA PHE A 39 9.44 2.24 -12.39
C PHE A 39 8.06 2.68 -12.85
N THR A 40 7.84 3.98 -13.13
CA THR A 40 6.56 4.44 -13.69
C THR A 40 6.33 3.92 -15.08
N THR A 41 7.35 3.81 -15.92
CA THR A 41 7.20 3.24 -17.27
C THR A 41 6.88 1.75 -17.20
N VAL A 42 7.54 0.99 -16.32
CA VAL A 42 7.24 -0.44 -16.11
C VAL A 42 5.85 -0.64 -15.51
N ALA A 43 5.48 0.15 -14.49
CA ALA A 43 4.16 0.09 -13.89
C ALA A 43 3.06 0.45 -14.89
N ALA A 44 3.26 1.47 -15.70
CA ALA A 44 2.32 1.88 -16.74
C ALA A 44 2.03 0.75 -17.73
N ASN A 45 3.06 0.06 -18.21
CA ASN A 45 2.90 -1.09 -19.08
C ASN A 45 2.20 -2.26 -18.39
N ALA A 46 2.57 -2.56 -17.15
CA ALA A 46 1.94 -3.63 -16.38
C ALA A 46 0.44 -3.36 -16.17
N ILE A 47 0.05 -2.14 -15.84
CA ILE A 47 -1.35 -1.76 -15.64
C ILE A 47 -2.12 -1.81 -16.95
N ALA A 48 -1.54 -1.35 -18.05
CA ALA A 48 -2.19 -1.38 -19.34
C ALA A 48 -2.47 -2.81 -19.85
N ILE A 49 -1.62 -3.77 -19.52
CA ILE A 49 -1.71 -5.16 -19.98
C ILE A 49 -2.50 -6.03 -18.99
N VAL A 50 -2.17 -5.95 -17.70
CA VAL A 50 -2.67 -6.86 -16.65
C VAL A 50 -3.76 -6.23 -15.79
N GLY A 51 -3.88 -4.90 -15.78
CA GLY A 51 -4.85 -4.17 -14.96
C GLY A 51 -4.46 -4.07 -13.48
N THR A 52 -3.28 -4.56 -13.07
CA THR A 52 -2.79 -4.52 -11.69
C THR A 52 -1.60 -3.58 -11.54
N ASN A 53 -1.54 -2.86 -10.41
CA ASN A 53 -0.46 -1.94 -10.12
C ASN A 53 0.54 -2.57 -9.13
N PRO A 54 1.79 -2.84 -9.53
CA PRO A 54 2.81 -3.48 -8.68
C PRO A 54 3.50 -2.50 -7.71
N VAL A 55 2.78 -1.52 -7.15
CA VAL A 55 3.32 -0.42 -6.33
C VAL A 55 4.09 -0.91 -5.11
N SER A 56 3.58 -1.87 -4.37
CA SER A 56 4.18 -2.32 -3.11
C SER A 56 5.58 -2.92 -3.27
N GLY A 57 5.76 -3.78 -4.28
CA GLY A 57 7.06 -4.39 -4.55
C GLY A 57 8.09 -3.37 -5.06
N MET A 58 7.69 -2.49 -5.96
CA MET A 58 8.56 -1.43 -6.51
C MET A 58 8.93 -0.39 -5.45
N THR A 59 8.05 -0.08 -4.51
CA THR A 59 8.36 0.83 -3.39
C THR A 59 9.42 0.22 -2.47
N LEU A 60 9.29 -1.06 -2.09
CA LEU A 60 10.31 -1.75 -1.29
C LEU A 60 11.66 -1.78 -2.00
N MET A 61 11.68 -2.06 -3.31
CA MET A 61 12.89 -2.01 -4.12
C MET A 61 13.53 -0.62 -4.12
N THR A 62 12.72 0.44 -4.23
CA THR A 62 13.18 1.83 -4.14
C THR A 62 13.82 2.13 -2.78
N LEU A 63 13.19 1.67 -1.69
CA LEU A 63 13.72 1.87 -0.35
C LEU A 63 15.07 1.18 -0.16
N ILE A 64 15.23 -0.04 -0.65
CA ILE A 64 16.50 -0.76 -0.61
C ILE A 64 17.58 0.00 -1.39
N LEU A 65 17.29 0.37 -2.65
CA LEU A 65 18.23 1.09 -3.50
C LEU A 65 18.60 2.46 -2.91
N ALA A 66 17.60 3.22 -2.44
CA ALA A 66 17.81 4.51 -1.80
C ALA A 66 18.69 4.38 -0.55
N SER A 67 18.39 3.40 0.32
CA SER A 67 19.16 3.16 1.53
C SER A 67 20.61 2.78 1.24
N VAL A 68 20.85 1.87 0.30
CA VAL A 68 22.20 1.44 -0.08
C VAL A 68 23.01 2.62 -0.65
N VAL A 69 22.42 3.39 -1.57
CA VAL A 69 23.11 4.54 -2.18
C VAL A 69 23.37 5.64 -1.15
N MET A 70 22.40 5.97 -0.30
CA MET A 70 22.58 7.02 0.71
C MET A 70 23.62 6.63 1.76
N VAL A 71 23.68 5.36 2.17
CA VAL A 71 24.74 4.85 3.04
C VAL A 71 26.11 4.94 2.38
N ALA A 72 26.22 4.63 1.07
CA ALA A 72 27.46 4.75 0.31
C ALA A 72 27.97 6.20 0.22
N VAL A 73 27.06 7.18 0.19
CA VAL A 73 27.39 8.62 0.20
C VAL A 73 27.63 9.16 1.62
N GLY A 74 27.46 8.31 2.64
CA GLY A 74 27.78 8.65 4.04
C GLY A 74 26.60 9.09 4.89
N LEU A 75 25.36 9.09 4.35
CA LEU A 75 24.17 9.42 5.12
C LEU A 75 23.65 8.18 5.85
N LYS A 76 23.84 8.14 7.17
CA LYS A 76 23.48 7.02 8.05
C LYS A 76 22.64 7.50 9.24
N GLY A 77 22.06 6.55 9.97
CA GLY A 77 21.30 6.82 11.19
C GLY A 77 19.87 7.34 10.93
N PRO A 78 19.24 7.96 11.94
CA PRO A 78 17.83 8.37 11.86
C PRO A 78 17.52 9.33 10.70
N SER A 79 18.42 10.29 10.43
CA SER A 79 18.27 11.23 9.30
C SER A 79 18.31 10.50 7.94
N GLY A 80 19.18 9.51 7.80
CA GLY A 80 19.24 8.66 6.61
C GLY A 80 17.98 7.83 6.44
N MET A 81 17.40 7.28 7.51
CA MET A 81 16.14 6.54 7.50
C MET A 81 14.98 7.42 7.01
N VAL A 82 14.84 8.63 7.57
CA VAL A 82 13.81 9.60 7.15
C VAL A 82 13.99 9.97 5.68
N ALA A 83 15.22 10.27 5.26
CA ALA A 83 15.51 10.60 3.88
C ALA A 83 15.11 9.48 2.91
N SER A 84 15.48 8.24 3.21
CA SER A 84 15.11 7.07 2.39
C SER A 84 13.60 6.84 2.35
N LEU A 85 12.90 7.01 3.49
CA LEU A 85 11.43 6.91 3.54
C LEU A 85 10.75 7.99 2.70
N VAL A 86 11.23 9.23 2.75
CA VAL A 86 10.70 10.33 1.93
C VAL A 86 10.93 10.05 0.44
N MET A 87 12.14 9.61 0.06
CA MET A 87 12.43 9.22 -1.32
C MET A 87 11.52 8.08 -1.80
N GLY A 88 11.36 7.03 -0.99
CA GLY A 88 10.43 5.93 -1.27
C GLY A 88 8.99 6.41 -1.39
N GLY A 89 8.55 7.33 -0.54
CA GLY A 89 7.22 7.96 -0.61
C GLY A 89 6.98 8.73 -1.89
N VAL A 90 7.97 9.51 -2.35
CA VAL A 90 7.88 10.25 -3.63
C VAL A 90 7.76 9.29 -4.81
N VAL A 91 8.58 8.24 -4.85
CA VAL A 91 8.50 7.22 -5.92
C VAL A 91 7.18 6.44 -5.85
N CYS A 92 6.71 6.10 -4.65
CA CYS A 92 5.42 5.43 -4.45
C CYS A 92 4.26 6.29 -4.97
N THR A 93 4.30 7.60 -4.70
CA THR A 93 3.30 8.54 -5.20
C THR A 93 3.33 8.62 -6.73
N ALA A 94 4.52 8.68 -7.34
CA ALA A 94 4.68 8.67 -8.78
C ALA A 94 4.11 7.40 -9.43
N LEU A 95 4.37 6.23 -8.83
CA LEU A 95 3.83 4.93 -9.27
C LEU A 95 2.30 4.87 -9.15
N SER A 96 1.75 5.33 -8.03
CA SER A 96 0.30 5.38 -7.79
C SER A 96 -0.39 6.32 -8.77
N MET A 97 0.21 7.48 -9.02
CA MET A 97 -0.29 8.45 -9.99
C MET A 97 -0.29 7.87 -11.41
N ALA A 98 0.79 7.20 -11.83
CA ALA A 98 0.84 6.56 -13.15
C ALA A 98 -0.27 5.52 -13.31
N GLY A 99 -0.52 4.69 -12.29
CA GLY A 99 -1.58 3.70 -12.30
C GLY A 99 -2.98 4.30 -12.36
N GLY A 100 -3.26 5.22 -11.47
CA GLY A 100 -4.53 5.94 -11.47
C GLY A 100 -4.79 6.71 -12.76
N PHE A 101 -3.71 7.24 -13.37
CA PHE A 101 -3.80 8.00 -14.61
C PHE A 101 -4.27 7.14 -15.79
N ILE A 102 -3.70 5.95 -15.95
CA ILE A 102 -4.05 5.03 -17.04
C ILE A 102 -5.48 4.54 -16.90
N THR A 103 -5.90 4.18 -15.69
CA THR A 103 -7.27 3.72 -15.43
C THR A 103 -8.29 4.83 -15.65
N ASP A 104 -8.01 6.05 -15.18
CA ASP A 104 -8.90 7.20 -15.35
C ASP A 104 -9.03 7.61 -16.82
N LEU A 105 -7.94 7.61 -17.58
CA LEU A 105 -7.98 7.88 -19.01
C LEU A 105 -8.78 6.82 -19.78
N LYS A 106 -8.68 5.55 -19.38
CA LYS A 106 -9.47 4.46 -19.98
C LYS A 106 -10.95 4.63 -19.70
N ILE A 107 -11.33 4.96 -18.46
CA ILE A 107 -12.72 5.25 -18.09
C ILE A 107 -13.20 6.50 -18.85
N GLY A 108 -12.39 7.55 -18.90
CA GLY A 108 -12.70 8.78 -19.63
C GLY A 108 -12.92 8.55 -21.11
N TYR A 109 -12.15 7.67 -21.72
CA TYR A 109 -12.35 7.25 -23.10
C TYR A 109 -13.74 6.62 -23.31
N TRP A 110 -14.16 5.73 -22.42
CA TRP A 110 -15.50 5.10 -22.52
C TRP A 110 -16.65 6.09 -22.28
N LEU A 111 -16.42 7.11 -21.43
CA LEU A 111 -17.42 8.14 -21.11
C LEU A 111 -17.40 9.33 -22.10
N GLY A 112 -16.46 9.36 -23.05
CA GLY A 112 -16.28 10.49 -23.96
C GLY A 112 -15.71 11.75 -23.32
N SER A 113 -15.00 11.62 -22.20
CA SER A 113 -14.40 12.75 -21.49
C SER A 113 -13.11 13.23 -22.16
N THR A 114 -12.84 14.54 -22.11
CA THR A 114 -11.63 15.13 -22.67
C THR A 114 -10.43 14.86 -21.75
N PRO A 115 -9.34 14.19 -22.21
CA PRO A 115 -8.18 13.86 -21.38
C PRO A 115 -7.56 15.07 -20.68
N ALA A 116 -7.38 16.18 -21.39
CA ALA A 116 -6.79 17.40 -20.83
C ALA A 116 -7.57 17.98 -19.63
N LYS A 117 -8.91 17.87 -19.64
CA LYS A 117 -9.74 18.30 -18.51
C LYS A 117 -9.58 17.36 -17.32
N GLN A 118 -9.53 16.04 -17.56
CA GLN A 118 -9.28 15.06 -16.49
C GLN A 118 -7.93 15.30 -15.81
N GLU A 119 -6.90 15.54 -16.59
CA GLU A 119 -5.56 15.82 -16.08
C GLU A 119 -5.52 17.10 -15.23
N ALA A 120 -6.12 18.20 -15.71
CA ALA A 120 -6.15 19.45 -14.98
C ALA A 120 -6.86 19.33 -13.61
N TRP A 121 -8.02 18.67 -13.56
CA TRP A 121 -8.76 18.47 -12.33
C TRP A 121 -8.07 17.50 -11.36
N LYS A 122 -7.26 16.58 -11.86
CA LYS A 122 -6.49 15.65 -11.05
C LYS A 122 -5.47 16.36 -10.16
N PHE A 123 -4.85 17.46 -10.63
CA PHE A 123 -3.96 18.26 -9.79
C PHE A 123 -4.68 18.83 -8.57
N LEU A 124 -5.86 19.42 -8.78
CA LEU A 124 -6.67 19.95 -7.68
C LEU A 124 -7.07 18.84 -6.70
N GLY A 125 -7.53 17.69 -7.22
CA GLY A 125 -7.87 16.53 -6.41
C GLY A 125 -6.68 16.03 -5.58
N THR A 126 -5.49 15.99 -6.14
CA THR A 126 -4.27 15.55 -5.43
C THR A 126 -3.91 16.50 -4.28
N ILE A 127 -4.03 17.81 -4.45
CA ILE A 127 -3.76 18.80 -3.40
C ILE A 127 -4.74 18.63 -2.24
N VAL A 128 -6.04 18.55 -2.54
CA VAL A 128 -7.09 18.35 -1.52
C VAL A 128 -6.90 17.03 -0.79
N SER A 129 -6.60 15.95 -1.53
CA SER A 129 -6.34 14.63 -0.99
C SER A 129 -5.11 14.61 -0.08
N ALA A 130 -4.01 15.24 -0.46
CA ALA A 130 -2.80 15.33 0.35
C ALA A 130 -3.06 16.06 1.67
N ALA A 131 -3.79 17.18 1.64
CA ALA A 131 -4.17 17.90 2.85
C ALA A 131 -5.07 17.06 3.77
N THR A 132 -6.06 16.36 3.19
CA THR A 132 -6.99 15.51 3.93
C THR A 132 -6.25 14.34 4.58
N VAL A 133 -5.38 13.65 3.83
CA VAL A 133 -4.58 12.52 4.35
C VAL A 133 -3.67 12.97 5.49
N GLY A 134 -3.00 14.11 5.35
CA GLY A 134 -2.20 14.70 6.43
C GLY A 134 -3.00 14.94 7.70
N GLY A 135 -4.19 15.52 7.57
CA GLY A 135 -5.12 15.71 8.69
C GLY A 135 -5.56 14.41 9.35
N VAL A 136 -5.93 13.41 8.55
CA VAL A 136 -6.31 12.08 9.04
C VAL A 136 -5.15 11.39 9.76
N MET A 137 -3.93 11.47 9.25
CA MET A 137 -2.75 10.89 9.92
C MET A 137 -2.50 11.53 11.29
N ILE A 138 -2.69 12.85 11.44
CA ILE A 138 -2.57 13.54 12.72
C ILE A 138 -3.64 13.03 13.70
N ILE A 139 -4.88 12.88 13.25
CA ILE A 139 -5.98 12.36 14.06
C ILE A 139 -5.69 10.93 14.52
N LEU A 140 -5.28 10.06 13.60
CA LEU A 140 -4.95 8.66 13.91
C LEU A 140 -3.79 8.55 14.89
N ASN A 141 -2.74 9.34 14.72
CA ASN A 141 -1.61 9.35 15.63
C ASN A 141 -1.99 9.81 17.04
N LYS A 142 -2.81 10.86 17.16
CA LYS A 142 -3.28 11.36 18.45
C LYS A 142 -4.27 10.40 19.14
N THR A 143 -5.06 9.66 18.36
CA THR A 143 -6.10 8.77 18.90
C THR A 143 -5.56 7.40 19.30
N TYR A 144 -4.76 6.79 18.45
CA TYR A 144 -4.26 5.41 18.63
C TYR A 144 -2.76 5.34 18.92
N GLY A 145 -1.98 6.31 18.42
CA GLY A 145 -0.51 6.25 18.42
C GLY A 145 0.03 5.20 17.44
N PHE A 146 0.99 5.55 16.61
CA PHE A 146 1.56 4.61 15.62
C PHE A 146 2.41 3.51 16.25
N THR A 147 2.90 3.71 17.48
CA THR A 147 3.74 2.75 18.22
C THR A 147 2.96 1.85 19.19
N SER A 148 1.66 2.08 19.36
CA SER A 148 0.84 1.36 20.36
C SER A 148 0.45 -0.07 19.98
N GLY A 149 0.71 -0.50 18.73
CA GLY A 149 0.26 -1.79 18.20
C GLY A 149 -1.23 -1.89 17.90
N GLN A 150 -2.02 -0.88 18.22
CA GLN A 150 -3.46 -0.85 17.94
C GLN A 150 -3.77 -0.62 16.46
N LEU A 151 -2.87 0.05 15.74
CA LEU A 151 -2.93 0.22 14.30
C LEU A 151 -2.04 -0.82 13.63
N ALA A 152 -2.64 -1.82 13.02
CA ALA A 152 -1.91 -2.79 12.23
C ALA A 152 -1.43 -2.12 10.93
N ALA A 153 -0.12 -1.88 10.82
CA ALA A 153 0.52 -1.33 9.63
C ALA A 153 1.61 -2.28 9.12
N PRO A 154 1.24 -3.47 8.57
CA PRO A 154 2.22 -4.49 8.18
C PRO A 154 3.23 -3.98 7.15
N GLN A 155 2.79 -3.16 6.20
CA GLN A 155 3.66 -2.56 5.18
C GLN A 155 4.70 -1.60 5.78
N ALA A 156 4.31 -0.76 6.74
CA ALA A 156 5.23 0.15 7.41
C ALA A 156 6.29 -0.62 8.21
N ASN A 157 5.87 -1.69 8.91
CA ASN A 157 6.78 -2.57 9.63
C ASN A 157 7.74 -3.29 8.69
N ALA A 158 7.27 -3.76 7.53
CA ALA A 158 8.13 -4.37 6.50
C ALA A 158 9.18 -3.37 5.98
N MET A 159 8.78 -2.13 5.74
CA MET A 159 9.70 -1.06 5.32
C MET A 159 10.73 -0.75 6.40
N ALA A 160 10.33 -0.65 7.66
CA ALA A 160 11.22 -0.45 8.79
C ALA A 160 12.23 -1.60 8.93
N ALA A 161 11.77 -2.85 8.87
CA ALA A 161 12.62 -4.04 8.95
C ALA A 161 13.70 -4.10 7.85
N VAL A 162 13.47 -3.46 6.70
CA VAL A 162 14.46 -3.37 5.61
C VAL A 162 15.42 -2.20 5.82
N ILE A 163 14.90 -1.02 6.19
CA ILE A 163 15.70 0.22 6.27
C ILE A 163 16.59 0.23 7.52
N GLU A 164 16.06 -0.20 8.65
CA GLU A 164 16.74 -0.12 9.94
C GLU A 164 18.11 -0.85 9.95
N PRO A 165 18.23 -2.11 9.49
CA PRO A 165 19.53 -2.79 9.43
C PRO A 165 20.50 -2.15 8.45
N LEU A 166 20.00 -1.60 7.33
CA LEU A 166 20.84 -0.94 6.33
C LEU A 166 21.43 0.38 6.83
N MET A 167 20.66 1.14 7.62
CA MET A 167 21.01 2.51 8.03
C MET A 167 21.57 2.62 9.44
N SER A 168 21.39 1.61 10.31
CA SER A 168 21.82 1.64 11.72
C SER A 168 23.34 1.61 11.93
N GLY A 169 24.12 1.37 10.86
CA GLY A 169 25.59 1.27 10.95
C GLY A 169 26.11 -0.07 11.50
N VAL A 170 25.23 -0.94 11.98
CA VAL A 170 25.58 -2.30 12.44
C VAL A 170 25.93 -3.21 11.28
N GLY A 171 25.58 -2.81 10.06
CA GLY A 171 25.78 -3.57 8.84
C GLY A 171 24.54 -4.40 8.48
N ALA A 172 24.22 -4.43 7.20
CA ALA A 172 23.11 -5.23 6.70
C ALA A 172 23.39 -6.73 6.90
N PRO A 173 22.38 -7.52 7.28
CA PRO A 173 22.51 -8.97 7.43
C PRO A 173 22.56 -9.67 6.06
N TRP A 174 23.67 -9.47 5.33
CA TRP A 174 23.85 -9.96 3.95
C TRP A 174 23.59 -11.45 3.80
N MET A 175 23.91 -12.24 4.84
CA MET A 175 23.66 -13.67 4.85
C MET A 175 22.14 -13.97 4.79
N LEU A 176 21.31 -13.23 5.55
CA LEU A 176 19.85 -13.39 5.54
C LEU A 176 19.27 -12.94 4.20
N TYR A 177 19.79 -11.86 3.62
CA TYR A 177 19.36 -11.42 2.28
C TYR A 177 19.74 -12.45 1.20
N GLY A 178 20.92 -13.07 1.32
CA GLY A 178 21.34 -14.16 0.45
C GLY A 178 20.42 -15.38 0.54
N ILE A 179 20.06 -15.80 1.75
CA ILE A 179 19.09 -16.89 1.97
C ILE A 179 17.73 -16.54 1.38
N GLY A 180 17.25 -15.31 1.58
CA GLY A 180 16.00 -14.82 1.00
C GLY A 180 16.02 -14.83 -0.54
N ALA A 181 17.14 -14.43 -1.14
CA ALA A 181 17.30 -14.46 -2.60
C ALA A 181 17.26 -15.88 -3.16
N VAL A 182 17.96 -16.83 -2.52
CA VAL A 182 17.92 -18.25 -2.89
C VAL A 182 16.50 -18.81 -2.76
N LEU A 183 15.82 -18.51 -1.66
CA LEU A 183 14.44 -18.93 -1.44
C LEU A 183 13.51 -18.37 -2.52
N ALA A 184 13.66 -17.09 -2.89
CA ALA A 184 12.88 -16.47 -3.96
C ALA A 184 13.10 -17.16 -5.32
N ILE A 185 14.34 -17.54 -5.64
CA ILE A 185 14.66 -18.30 -6.86
C ILE A 185 13.98 -19.67 -6.83
N VAL A 186 14.09 -20.40 -5.72
CA VAL A 186 13.46 -21.73 -5.56
C VAL A 186 11.95 -21.63 -5.71
N LEU A 187 11.29 -20.67 -5.05
CA LEU A 187 9.84 -20.44 -5.17
C LEU A 187 9.43 -20.11 -6.61
N THR A 188 10.21 -19.30 -7.30
CA THR A 188 9.97 -18.93 -8.70
C THR A 188 10.07 -20.16 -9.61
N LEU A 189 11.07 -21.02 -9.40
CA LEU A 189 11.21 -22.29 -10.14
C LEU A 189 10.04 -23.23 -9.89
N LEU A 190 9.51 -23.25 -8.65
CA LEU A 190 8.31 -24.02 -8.27
C LEU A 190 7.01 -23.35 -8.75
N LYS A 191 7.06 -22.23 -9.47
CA LYS A 191 5.92 -21.42 -9.92
C LYS A 191 5.04 -20.91 -8.76
N VAL A 192 5.61 -20.77 -7.57
CA VAL A 192 4.96 -20.14 -6.42
C VAL A 192 5.30 -18.64 -6.44
N PRO A 193 4.31 -17.74 -6.32
CA PRO A 193 4.56 -16.30 -6.33
C PRO A 193 5.36 -15.89 -5.06
N ALA A 194 6.66 -15.66 -5.23
CA ALA A 194 7.61 -15.39 -4.13
C ALA A 194 7.20 -14.18 -3.28
N LEU A 195 6.64 -13.13 -3.91
CA LEU A 195 6.16 -11.93 -3.20
C LEU A 195 4.98 -12.26 -2.26
N ALA A 196 4.00 -13.03 -2.74
CA ALA A 196 2.85 -13.42 -1.92
C ALA A 196 3.27 -14.31 -0.76
N PHE A 197 4.22 -15.24 -1.00
CA PHE A 197 4.79 -16.09 0.04
C PHE A 197 5.51 -15.27 1.12
N ALA A 198 6.38 -14.33 0.72
CA ALA A 198 7.11 -13.47 1.65
C ALA A 198 6.17 -12.57 2.48
N LEU A 199 5.14 -12.00 1.86
CA LEU A 199 4.12 -11.23 2.57
C LEU A 199 3.35 -12.10 3.57
N GLY A 200 2.99 -13.33 3.19
CA GLY A 200 2.32 -14.26 4.09
C GLY A 200 3.17 -14.65 5.30
N MET A 201 4.49 -14.74 5.15
CA MET A 201 5.39 -14.96 6.29
C MET A 201 5.49 -13.75 7.23
N PHE A 202 5.38 -12.55 6.68
CA PHE A 202 5.57 -11.31 7.42
C PHE A 202 4.29 -10.81 8.10
N ILE A 203 3.14 -10.99 7.46
CA ILE A 203 1.85 -10.54 7.97
C ILE A 203 1.45 -11.37 9.20
N PRO A 204 0.97 -10.74 10.30
CA PRO A 204 0.47 -11.47 11.47
C PRO A 204 -0.62 -12.48 11.12
N LEU A 205 -0.66 -13.58 11.87
CA LEU A 205 -1.60 -14.68 11.61
C LEU A 205 -3.07 -14.24 11.62
N GLU A 206 -3.40 -13.26 12.45
CA GLU A 206 -4.73 -12.65 12.56
C GLU A 206 -5.23 -12.04 11.24
N LEU A 207 -4.32 -11.53 10.42
CA LEU A 207 -4.63 -10.99 9.10
C LEU A 207 -4.52 -12.04 7.98
N ASN A 208 -3.73 -13.10 8.18
CA ASN A 208 -3.57 -14.18 7.20
C ASN A 208 -4.79 -15.13 7.17
N ILE A 209 -5.41 -15.41 8.33
CA ILE A 209 -6.58 -16.31 8.40
C ILE A 209 -7.73 -15.81 7.50
N PRO A 210 -8.14 -14.53 7.55
CA PRO A 210 -9.17 -14.01 6.65
C PRO A 210 -8.80 -14.12 5.16
N LEU A 211 -7.50 -14.00 4.80
CA LEU A 211 -7.04 -14.18 3.42
C LEU A 211 -7.25 -15.60 2.92
N VAL A 212 -6.95 -16.60 3.75
CA VAL A 212 -7.20 -18.02 3.41
C VAL A 212 -8.69 -18.29 3.22
N VAL A 213 -9.52 -17.77 4.14
CA VAL A 213 -10.98 -17.90 4.03
C VAL A 213 -11.51 -17.22 2.78
N GLY A 214 -11.03 -16.00 2.47
CA GLY A 214 -11.40 -15.27 1.27
C GLY A 214 -10.98 -16.01 -0.02
N GLY A 215 -9.77 -16.58 -0.02
CA GLY A 215 -9.30 -17.44 -1.12
C GLY A 215 -10.17 -18.68 -1.33
N ALA A 216 -10.57 -19.35 -0.25
CA ALA A 216 -11.48 -20.50 -0.31
C ALA A 216 -12.87 -20.11 -0.84
N ILE A 217 -13.40 -18.98 -0.43
CA ILE A 217 -14.67 -18.43 -0.95
C ILE A 217 -14.55 -18.15 -2.46
N ASN A 218 -13.48 -17.47 -2.87
CA ASN A 218 -13.25 -17.16 -4.27
C ASN A 218 -13.16 -18.45 -5.11
N TRP A 219 -12.35 -19.41 -4.66
CA TRP A 219 -12.26 -20.73 -5.32
C TRP A 219 -13.62 -21.42 -5.44
N TYR A 220 -14.39 -21.44 -4.35
CA TYR A 220 -15.74 -22.06 -4.36
C TYR A 220 -16.67 -21.37 -5.34
N VAL A 221 -16.71 -20.05 -5.38
CA VAL A 221 -17.60 -19.26 -6.24
C VAL A 221 -17.23 -19.39 -7.72
N THR A 222 -15.93 -19.42 -8.03
CA THR A 222 -15.41 -19.45 -9.41
C THR A 222 -15.32 -20.86 -10.01
N THR A 223 -15.50 -21.93 -9.21
CA THR A 223 -15.43 -23.30 -9.71
C THR A 223 -16.76 -24.05 -9.69
N ARG A 224 -17.85 -23.43 -9.21
CA ARG A 224 -19.12 -24.10 -8.98
C ARG A 224 -19.92 -24.40 -10.26
N SER A 225 -19.74 -23.62 -11.34
CA SER A 225 -20.45 -23.84 -12.61
C SER A 225 -19.56 -24.52 -13.63
N LYS A 226 -20.16 -25.26 -14.57
CA LYS A 226 -19.48 -25.78 -15.76
C LYS A 226 -19.25 -24.67 -16.80
N ASP A 227 -19.97 -23.57 -16.71
CA ASP A 227 -19.84 -22.42 -17.59
C ASP A 227 -18.73 -21.48 -17.06
N ALA A 228 -17.68 -21.33 -17.88
CA ALA A 228 -16.52 -20.50 -17.52
C ALA A 228 -16.86 -19.01 -17.48
N SER A 229 -17.77 -18.52 -18.34
CA SER A 229 -18.16 -17.11 -18.37
C SER A 229 -18.90 -16.74 -17.08
N LEU A 230 -19.84 -17.58 -16.65
CA LEU A 230 -20.59 -17.38 -15.41
C LEU A 230 -19.69 -17.42 -14.17
N ASN A 231 -18.67 -18.26 -14.16
CA ASN A 231 -17.68 -18.31 -13.08
C ASN A 231 -16.85 -17.01 -13.02
N THR A 232 -16.47 -16.47 -14.17
CA THR A 232 -15.75 -15.18 -14.26
C THR A 232 -16.61 -14.03 -13.73
N GLU A 233 -17.85 -13.92 -14.18
CA GLU A 233 -18.78 -12.89 -13.71
C GLU A 233 -19.05 -12.96 -12.20
N ARG A 234 -19.17 -14.17 -11.65
CA ARG A 234 -19.29 -14.38 -10.20
C ARG A 234 -18.04 -13.91 -9.44
N GLY A 235 -16.85 -14.22 -9.96
CA GLY A 235 -15.58 -13.78 -9.41
C GLY A 235 -15.45 -12.25 -9.43
N GLU A 236 -15.78 -11.60 -10.54
CA GLU A 236 -15.79 -10.14 -10.67
C GLU A 236 -16.76 -9.48 -9.69
N LYS A 237 -17.98 -10.00 -9.59
CA LYS A 237 -18.96 -9.51 -8.62
C LYS A 237 -18.50 -9.69 -7.17
N GLY A 238 -17.88 -10.82 -6.86
CA GLY A 238 -17.28 -11.07 -5.54
C GLY A 238 -16.18 -10.06 -5.23
N THR A 239 -15.32 -9.76 -6.19
CA THR A 239 -14.24 -8.77 -6.08
C THR A 239 -14.79 -7.36 -5.87
N LEU A 240 -15.84 -6.96 -6.61
CA LEU A 240 -16.49 -5.66 -6.43
C LEU A 240 -17.12 -5.53 -5.03
N LEU A 241 -17.80 -6.57 -4.55
CA LEU A 241 -18.34 -6.59 -3.20
C LEU A 241 -17.25 -6.45 -2.14
N ALA A 242 -16.15 -7.22 -2.27
CA ALA A 242 -15.02 -7.14 -1.37
C ALA A 242 -14.38 -5.75 -1.36
N SER A 243 -14.21 -5.14 -2.53
CA SER A 243 -13.70 -3.77 -2.65
C SER A 243 -14.58 -2.75 -1.95
N GLY A 244 -15.91 -2.91 -2.04
CA GLY A 244 -16.87 -2.09 -1.30
C GLY A 244 -16.74 -2.22 0.22
N PHE A 245 -16.55 -3.44 0.73
CA PHE A 245 -16.32 -3.68 2.16
C PHE A 245 -14.99 -3.11 2.65
N ILE A 246 -13.92 -3.23 1.84
CA ILE A 246 -12.61 -2.63 2.17
C ILE A 246 -12.73 -1.11 2.26
N ALA A 247 -13.33 -0.47 1.25
CA ALA A 247 -13.51 0.97 1.23
C ALA A 247 -14.41 1.46 2.37
N GLY A 248 -15.54 0.79 2.60
CA GLY A 248 -16.46 1.10 3.69
C GLY A 248 -15.82 0.95 5.06
N GLY A 249 -15.05 -0.12 5.28
CA GLY A 249 -14.31 -0.36 6.51
C GLY A 249 -13.25 0.71 6.77
N ALA A 250 -12.50 1.11 5.75
CA ALA A 250 -11.50 2.17 5.86
C ALA A 250 -12.13 3.53 6.21
N LEU A 251 -13.24 3.90 5.53
CA LEU A 251 -13.97 5.13 5.82
C LEU A 251 -14.54 5.12 7.24
N MET A 252 -15.16 4.00 7.66
CA MET A 252 -15.69 3.88 9.02
C MET A 252 -14.59 3.92 10.07
N GLY A 253 -13.41 3.38 9.79
CA GLY A 253 -12.23 3.51 10.64
C GLY A 253 -11.83 4.97 10.88
N VAL A 254 -11.81 5.78 9.82
CA VAL A 254 -11.53 7.23 9.92
C VAL A 254 -12.61 7.95 10.71
N VAL A 255 -13.91 7.66 10.45
CA VAL A 255 -15.04 8.24 11.18
C VAL A 255 -14.94 7.89 12.67
N SER A 256 -14.70 6.64 13.00
CA SER A 256 -14.51 6.17 14.38
C SER A 256 -13.35 6.88 15.09
N ALA A 257 -12.22 7.05 14.40
CA ALA A 257 -11.06 7.78 14.91
C ALA A 257 -11.38 9.26 15.18
N ALA A 258 -12.10 9.90 14.26
CA ALA A 258 -12.53 11.30 14.41
C ALA A 258 -13.50 11.48 15.59
N MET A 259 -14.46 10.56 15.76
CA MET A 259 -15.39 10.57 16.90
C MET A 259 -14.64 10.41 18.22
N ARG A 260 -13.71 9.47 18.28
CA ARG A 260 -12.88 9.23 19.47
C ARG A 260 -11.97 10.43 19.77
N PHE A 261 -11.42 11.08 18.76
CA PHE A 261 -10.67 12.33 18.91
C PHE A 261 -11.55 13.46 19.46
N GLY A 262 -12.83 13.53 19.07
CA GLY A 262 -13.83 14.44 19.61
C GLY A 262 -14.34 14.08 21.01
N GLY A 263 -13.79 13.04 21.66
CA GLY A 263 -14.19 12.62 23.00
C GLY A 263 -15.36 11.61 23.05
N ILE A 264 -15.89 11.18 21.89
CA ILE A 264 -16.97 10.19 21.81
C ILE A 264 -16.35 8.81 21.69
N ASN A 265 -16.24 8.07 22.77
CA ASN A 265 -15.74 6.70 22.74
C ASN A 265 -16.91 5.70 22.63
N LEU A 266 -17.06 5.08 21.46
CA LEU A 266 -18.07 4.04 21.21
C LEU A 266 -17.59 2.63 21.60
N VAL A 267 -16.33 2.51 22.00
CA VAL A 267 -15.73 1.22 22.36
C VAL A 267 -15.98 0.94 23.83
N ASN A 268 -16.57 -0.21 24.10
CA ASN A 268 -16.76 -0.72 25.46
C ASN A 268 -15.71 -1.82 25.72
N ASP A 269 -14.65 -1.49 26.44
CA ASP A 269 -13.53 -2.38 26.70
C ASP A 269 -13.94 -3.64 27.53
N ALA A 270 -14.93 -3.50 28.39
CA ALA A 270 -15.51 -4.61 29.15
C ALA A 270 -16.23 -5.62 28.24
N TRP A 271 -16.86 -5.13 27.18
CA TRP A 271 -17.52 -5.98 26.19
C TRP A 271 -16.50 -6.69 25.29
N LEU A 272 -15.43 -5.99 24.85
CA LEU A 272 -14.41 -6.55 23.96
C LEU A 272 -13.71 -7.79 24.54
N ASN A 273 -13.49 -7.82 25.85
CA ASN A 273 -12.80 -8.92 26.54
C ASN A 273 -13.73 -10.03 27.03
N ASN A 274 -15.01 -10.00 26.66
CA ASN A 274 -16.00 -10.99 27.08
C ASN A 274 -16.09 -12.15 26.08
N THR A 275 -16.26 -13.38 26.57
CA THR A 275 -16.46 -14.57 25.71
C THR A 275 -17.70 -14.43 24.82
N LEU A 276 -18.75 -13.74 25.29
CA LEU A 276 -19.96 -13.49 24.49
C LEU A 276 -19.69 -12.61 23.28
N SER A 277 -18.80 -11.61 23.40
CA SER A 277 -18.43 -10.75 22.27
C SER A 277 -17.64 -11.51 21.22
N GLN A 278 -16.75 -12.43 21.65
CA GLN A 278 -15.99 -13.29 20.74
C GLN A 278 -16.92 -14.22 19.96
N LEU A 279 -17.92 -14.80 20.65
CA LEU A 279 -18.93 -15.63 20.00
C LEU A 279 -19.78 -14.83 19.00
N ALA A 280 -20.21 -13.62 19.39
CA ALA A 280 -20.96 -12.73 18.52
C ALA A 280 -20.14 -12.31 17.28
N ALA A 281 -18.84 -12.03 17.45
CA ALA A 281 -17.94 -11.73 16.35
C ALA A 281 -17.79 -12.92 15.39
N LEU A 282 -17.66 -14.13 15.91
CA LEU A 282 -17.58 -15.35 15.11
C LEU A 282 -18.87 -15.59 14.30
N ILE A 283 -20.03 -15.38 14.92
CA ILE A 283 -21.33 -15.48 14.23
C ILE A 283 -21.45 -14.40 13.14
N ALA A 284 -21.08 -13.16 13.45
CA ALA A 284 -21.08 -12.08 12.47
C ALA A 284 -20.16 -12.37 11.28
N TYR A 285 -18.98 -12.92 11.55
CA TYR A 285 -18.03 -13.34 10.52
C TYR A 285 -18.60 -14.47 9.63
N ALA A 286 -19.22 -15.48 10.24
CA ALA A 286 -19.88 -16.55 9.50
C ALA A 286 -21.03 -16.03 8.62
N LEU A 287 -21.85 -15.11 9.13
CA LEU A 287 -22.90 -14.44 8.36
C LEU A 287 -22.34 -13.63 7.20
N LEU A 288 -21.20 -12.96 7.39
CA LEU A 288 -20.50 -12.22 6.34
C LEU A 288 -20.04 -13.18 5.24
N ILE A 289 -19.44 -14.31 5.58
CA ILE A 289 -19.03 -15.35 4.62
C ILE A 289 -20.23 -15.83 3.80
N LEU A 290 -21.32 -16.17 4.46
CA LEU A 290 -22.55 -16.59 3.80
C LEU A 290 -23.13 -15.52 2.89
N TYR A 291 -23.08 -14.26 3.30
CA TYR A 291 -23.49 -13.13 2.49
C TYR A 291 -22.63 -13.00 1.23
N PHE A 292 -21.31 -13.08 1.34
CA PHE A 292 -20.39 -13.00 0.21
C PHE A 292 -20.67 -14.12 -0.81
N ILE A 293 -20.78 -15.36 -0.35
CA ILE A 293 -21.09 -16.51 -1.21
C ILE A 293 -22.43 -16.30 -1.93
N LYS A 294 -23.50 -15.99 -1.16
CA LYS A 294 -24.84 -15.82 -1.70
C LYS A 294 -24.95 -14.65 -2.68
N ALA A 295 -24.31 -13.53 -2.35
CA ALA A 295 -24.35 -12.33 -3.18
C ALA A 295 -23.55 -12.50 -4.48
N SER A 296 -22.38 -13.13 -4.42
CA SER A 296 -21.56 -13.44 -5.60
C SER A 296 -22.21 -14.46 -6.54
N MET A 297 -22.92 -15.45 -5.98
CA MET A 297 -23.62 -16.46 -6.77
C MET A 297 -24.93 -15.99 -7.43
N LYS A 298 -25.46 -14.82 -7.03
CA LYS A 298 -26.68 -14.22 -7.62
C LYS A 298 -26.42 -13.51 -8.97
N VAL A 299 -25.52 -14.00 -9.79
CA VAL A 299 -25.38 -13.57 -11.19
C VAL A 299 -26.38 -14.41 -11.99
N LYS A 300 -27.24 -13.73 -12.76
CA LYS A 300 -28.23 -14.37 -13.65
C LYS A 300 -27.59 -14.68 -14.99
#